data_0d51c3ee48be5e2653ea9faaf00222ca
#
_entry.id   0d51c3ee48be5e2653ea9faaf00222ca
#
_cell.length_a   1.000
_cell.length_b   1.000
_cell.length_c   1.000
_cell.angle_alpha   90.00
_cell.angle_beta   90.00
_cell.angle_gamma   90.00
#
_symmetry.space_group_name_H-M   'P 1'
#
loop_
_entity.id
_entity.type
_entity.pdbx_description
1 polymer ?
#
loop_
_entity_poly.entity_id
_entity_poly.type
_entity_poly.pdbx_seq_one_letter_code
_entity_poly.pdbx_strand_id
1 'polypeptide(L)'
;QSPELSAVSATTMVIASNSVAKTTLAGQVTLSVQDIDFTSPAAMQLILNDLMGEYMIASDNLAADNLLTAATSSGVWDGTVADLLKSVYDSAVDISNGRNWTPTHMFVSPDVWGQLGQLADTTGRPVFPFIGAGLTGQNALGNATASSWNGNPLGLQLVVDSNFAAKTMIITRVGAGSGDAFEFYESIRGLQSLQTPSTLGRVMSFHGFVSTFAAIPGMIRKITQA
;
A
#
# COMPACT_ATOMS: atom_id res chain seq x y z
N GLN A 1 -43.56 9.17 -2.53
CA GLN A 1 -44.06 10.53 -2.62
C GLN A 1 -45.41 10.61 -1.90
N SER A 2 -45.49 11.34 -0.83
CA SER A 2 -46.74 11.55 -0.11
C SER A 2 -46.73 12.96 0.48
N PRO A 3 -47.74 13.80 0.19
CA PRO A 3 -48.93 13.56 -0.63
C PRO A 3 -48.67 13.73 -2.15
N GLU A 4 -49.63 13.26 -2.98
CA GLU A 4 -49.63 13.53 -4.42
C GLU A 4 -49.50 15.01 -4.69
N LEU A 5 -48.72 15.39 -5.73
CA LEU A 5 -48.43 16.79 -6.12
C LEU A 5 -47.52 17.56 -5.13
N SER A 6 -46.86 16.91 -4.18
CA SER A 6 -45.80 17.57 -3.44
C SER A 6 -44.55 17.79 -4.31
N ALA A 7 -43.90 18.96 -4.14
CA ALA A 7 -42.67 19.27 -4.88
C ALA A 7 -41.60 18.22 -4.59
N VAL A 8 -40.97 17.71 -5.63
CA VAL A 8 -39.81 16.82 -5.50
C VAL A 8 -38.65 17.66 -4.95
N SER A 9 -37.98 17.13 -3.90
CA SER A 9 -36.80 17.79 -3.36
C SER A 9 -35.71 17.92 -4.43
N ALA A 10 -35.33 19.15 -4.74
CA ALA A 10 -34.22 19.41 -5.64
C ALA A 10 -32.89 19.29 -4.89
N THR A 11 -32.01 18.42 -5.38
CA THR A 11 -30.65 18.31 -4.87
C THR A 11 -29.70 19.03 -5.83
N THR A 12 -28.96 20.00 -5.32
CA THR A 12 -27.91 20.66 -6.10
C THR A 12 -26.64 19.84 -6.06
N MET A 13 -26.15 19.43 -7.23
CA MET A 13 -24.87 18.79 -7.36
C MET A 13 -23.77 19.85 -7.30
N VAL A 14 -22.83 19.72 -6.39
CA VAL A 14 -21.65 20.59 -6.29
C VAL A 14 -20.44 19.80 -6.80
N ILE A 15 -19.77 20.35 -7.81
CA ILE A 15 -18.52 19.80 -8.34
C ILE A 15 -17.40 20.71 -7.85
N ALA A 16 -16.47 20.15 -7.08
CA ALA A 16 -15.27 20.84 -6.64
C ALA A 16 -14.03 20.22 -7.28
N SER A 17 -13.07 21.06 -7.67
CA SER A 17 -11.74 20.61 -8.08
C SER A 17 -10.82 20.56 -6.87
N ASN A 18 -9.96 19.54 -6.82
CA ASN A 18 -8.92 19.44 -5.82
C ASN A 18 -7.54 19.51 -6.49
N SER A 19 -6.61 20.20 -5.85
CA SER A 19 -5.24 20.36 -6.33
C SER A 19 -4.30 19.67 -5.35
N VAL A 20 -3.51 18.73 -5.86
CA VAL A 20 -2.54 17.96 -5.07
C VAL A 20 -1.13 18.30 -5.52
N ALA A 21 -0.25 18.57 -4.54
CA ALA A 21 1.14 18.88 -4.81
C ALA A 21 1.88 17.65 -5.36
N LYS A 22 2.79 17.90 -6.30
CA LYS A 22 3.69 16.87 -6.84
C LYS A 22 4.98 16.84 -6.03
N THR A 23 5.44 15.66 -5.69
CA THR A 23 6.75 15.40 -5.10
C THR A 23 7.69 14.88 -6.18
N THR A 24 8.88 15.44 -6.27
CA THR A 24 9.91 14.96 -7.19
C THR A 24 10.80 13.96 -6.48
N LEU A 25 10.87 12.75 -7.00
CA LEU A 25 11.84 11.74 -6.60
C LEU A 25 12.94 11.70 -7.65
N ALA A 26 14.20 11.86 -7.23
CA ALA A 26 15.33 11.86 -8.14
C ALA A 26 16.57 11.27 -7.47
N GLY A 27 17.28 10.43 -8.20
CA GLY A 27 18.61 9.94 -7.85
C GLY A 27 19.62 10.32 -8.92
N GLN A 28 20.88 10.58 -8.55
CA GLN A 28 21.94 10.84 -9.50
C GLN A 28 23.25 10.17 -9.11
N VAL A 29 24.01 9.77 -10.11
CA VAL A 29 25.36 9.25 -9.98
C VAL A 29 26.28 10.00 -10.96
N THR A 30 27.45 10.36 -10.50
CA THR A 30 28.50 10.98 -11.34
C THR A 30 29.60 9.98 -11.57
N LEU A 31 29.93 9.75 -12.84
CA LEU A 31 31.01 8.85 -13.28
C LEU A 31 32.08 9.64 -14.00
N SER A 32 33.34 9.24 -13.87
CA SER A 32 34.41 9.78 -14.70
C SER A 32 34.35 9.15 -16.10
N VAL A 33 34.77 9.91 -17.11
CA VAL A 33 34.88 9.37 -18.49
C VAL A 33 35.85 8.20 -18.53
N GLN A 34 36.93 8.26 -17.72
CA GLN A 34 37.89 7.15 -17.64
C GLN A 34 37.25 5.88 -17.10
N ASP A 35 36.41 5.96 -16.08
CA ASP A 35 35.70 4.81 -15.55
C ASP A 35 34.74 4.20 -16.60
N ILE A 36 34.12 5.05 -17.41
CA ILE A 36 33.23 4.59 -18.48
C ILE A 36 34.02 3.91 -19.60
N ASP A 37 35.15 4.48 -20.01
CA ASP A 37 35.92 3.98 -21.15
C ASP A 37 36.70 2.69 -20.81
N PHE A 38 37.17 2.56 -19.56
CA PHE A 38 37.96 1.41 -19.13
C PHE A 38 37.16 0.32 -18.41
N THR A 39 35.89 0.58 -18.07
CA THR A 39 35.01 -0.40 -17.45
C THR A 39 34.14 -1.07 -18.55
N SER A 40 33.82 -2.33 -18.35
CA SER A 40 32.90 -3.05 -19.23
C SER A 40 31.56 -2.29 -19.39
N PRO A 41 30.95 -2.27 -20.59
CA PRO A 41 29.64 -1.65 -20.84
C PRO A 41 28.54 -2.08 -19.85
N ALA A 42 28.71 -3.24 -19.22
CA ALA A 42 27.80 -3.73 -18.19
C ALA A 42 27.75 -2.85 -16.93
N ALA A 43 28.79 -2.09 -16.61
CA ALA A 43 28.81 -1.23 -15.42
C ALA A 43 27.78 -0.09 -15.52
N MET A 44 27.63 0.52 -16.68
CA MET A 44 26.59 1.54 -16.89
C MET A 44 25.18 0.97 -16.73
N GLN A 45 24.94 -0.24 -17.26
CA GLN A 45 23.65 -0.89 -17.13
C GLN A 45 23.34 -1.25 -15.68
N LEU A 46 24.36 -1.67 -14.91
CA LEU A 46 24.20 -1.97 -13.49
C LEU A 46 23.79 -0.72 -12.70
N ILE A 47 24.46 0.40 -12.93
CA ILE A 47 24.14 1.68 -12.26
C ILE A 47 22.73 2.16 -12.63
N LEU A 48 22.32 1.99 -13.88
CA LEU A 48 20.96 2.32 -14.31
C LEU A 48 19.89 1.48 -13.59
N ASN A 49 20.14 0.18 -13.50
CA ASN A 49 19.24 -0.72 -12.81
C ASN A 49 19.15 -0.38 -11.31
N ASP A 50 20.27 -0.02 -10.70
CA ASP A 50 20.33 0.40 -9.30
C ASP A 50 19.55 1.70 -9.08
N LEU A 51 19.77 2.74 -9.88
CA LEU A 51 19.00 3.99 -9.81
C LEU A 51 17.49 3.78 -10.00
N MET A 52 17.11 2.88 -10.91
CA MET A 52 15.71 2.53 -11.11
C MET A 52 15.13 1.77 -9.91
N GLY A 53 15.91 0.85 -9.34
CA GLY A 53 15.53 0.12 -8.12
C GLY A 53 15.31 1.05 -6.93
N GLU A 54 16.24 1.95 -6.67
CA GLU A 54 16.14 2.95 -5.61
C GLU A 54 14.94 3.89 -5.81
N TYR A 55 14.68 4.30 -7.04
CA TYR A 55 13.50 5.10 -7.36
C TYR A 55 12.19 4.36 -7.04
N MET A 56 12.10 3.07 -7.41
CA MET A 56 10.93 2.24 -7.13
C MET A 56 10.69 2.07 -5.63
N ILE A 57 11.77 1.82 -4.87
CA ILE A 57 11.70 1.71 -3.40
C ILE A 57 11.24 3.05 -2.79
N ALA A 58 11.80 4.16 -3.26
CA ALA A 58 11.44 5.49 -2.75
C ALA A 58 9.98 5.86 -3.06
N SER A 59 9.47 5.51 -4.25
CA SER A 59 8.07 5.76 -4.63
C SER A 59 7.10 4.92 -3.82
N ASP A 60 7.43 3.67 -3.57
CA ASP A 60 6.63 2.75 -2.77
C ASP A 60 6.60 3.17 -1.29
N ASN A 61 7.75 3.51 -0.72
CA ASN A 61 7.83 4.08 0.63
C ASN A 61 6.97 5.34 0.78
N LEU A 62 7.04 6.25 -0.19
CA LEU A 62 6.22 7.47 -0.16
C LEU A 62 4.72 7.16 -0.22
N ALA A 63 4.32 6.17 -1.03
CA ALA A 63 2.94 5.73 -1.11
C ALA A 63 2.45 5.12 0.21
N ALA A 64 3.25 4.25 0.82
CA ALA A 64 2.95 3.61 2.11
C ALA A 64 2.84 4.63 3.25
N ASP A 65 3.79 5.58 3.35
CA ASP A 65 3.79 6.63 4.37
C ASP A 65 2.58 7.56 4.25
N ASN A 66 2.24 7.94 3.02
CA ASN A 66 1.08 8.81 2.77
C ASN A 66 -0.24 8.08 3.02
N LEU A 67 -0.35 6.79 2.66
CA LEU A 67 -1.50 5.96 2.98
C LEU A 67 -1.66 5.84 4.51
N LEU A 68 -0.58 5.60 5.24
CA LEU A 68 -0.58 5.51 6.70
C LEU A 68 -0.98 6.84 7.35
N THR A 69 -0.51 7.96 6.80
CA THR A 69 -0.84 9.31 7.29
C THR A 69 -2.31 9.66 7.03
N ALA A 70 -2.86 9.24 5.90
CA ALA A 70 -4.25 9.45 5.56
C ALA A 70 -5.22 8.56 6.35
N ALA A 71 -4.72 7.48 6.94
CA ALA A 71 -5.54 6.50 7.65
C ALA A 71 -6.04 7.03 8.99
N THR A 72 -7.34 6.88 9.22
CA THR A 72 -7.98 7.19 10.50
C THR A 72 -7.85 5.99 11.45
N SER A 73 -7.42 6.23 12.70
CA SER A 73 -7.34 5.17 13.70
C SER A 73 -8.73 4.60 13.99
N SER A 74 -8.85 3.28 13.98
CA SER A 74 -10.08 2.54 14.30
C SER A 74 -9.93 1.69 15.56
N GLY A 75 -8.72 1.51 16.07
CA GLY A 75 -8.49 0.76 17.29
C GLY A 75 -7.05 0.33 17.50
N VAL A 76 -6.85 -0.35 18.60
CA VAL A 76 -5.57 -0.99 18.97
C VAL A 76 -5.86 -2.47 19.14
N TRP A 77 -5.05 -3.32 18.55
CA TRP A 77 -5.13 -4.77 18.68
C TRP A 77 -4.15 -5.27 19.75
N ASP A 78 -4.62 -6.02 20.71
CA ASP A 78 -3.82 -6.54 21.83
C ASP A 78 -3.08 -7.87 21.54
N GLY A 79 -3.16 -8.38 20.30
CA GLY A 79 -2.57 -9.65 19.90
C GLY A 79 -3.51 -10.85 20.08
N THR A 80 -4.71 -10.68 20.63
CA THR A 80 -5.69 -11.76 20.76
C THR A 80 -6.58 -11.89 19.54
N VAL A 81 -7.13 -13.10 19.33
CA VAL A 81 -8.06 -13.38 18.25
C VAL A 81 -9.35 -12.57 18.39
N ALA A 82 -9.88 -12.49 19.61
CA ALA A 82 -11.14 -11.81 19.88
C ALA A 82 -11.04 -10.32 19.58
N ASP A 83 -9.95 -9.68 19.98
CA ASP A 83 -9.73 -8.27 19.73
C ASP A 83 -9.41 -7.96 18.27
N LEU A 84 -8.69 -8.86 17.58
CA LEU A 84 -8.50 -8.76 16.14
C LEU A 84 -9.84 -8.75 15.38
N LEU A 85 -10.68 -9.74 15.66
CA LEU A 85 -12.00 -9.83 15.03
C LEU A 85 -12.83 -8.58 15.30
N LYS A 86 -12.86 -8.14 16.56
CA LYS A 86 -13.56 -6.92 16.93
C LYS A 86 -13.04 -5.71 16.17
N SER A 87 -11.74 -5.47 16.14
CA SER A 87 -11.12 -4.31 15.50
C SER A 87 -11.36 -4.30 13.97
N VAL A 88 -11.32 -5.48 13.31
CA VAL A 88 -11.61 -5.59 11.87
C VAL A 88 -13.08 -5.31 11.58
N TYR A 89 -14.00 -5.89 12.35
CA TYR A 89 -15.43 -5.64 12.17
C TYR A 89 -15.83 -4.21 12.51
N ASP A 90 -15.28 -3.61 13.56
CA ASP A 90 -15.49 -2.20 13.90
C ASP A 90 -15.01 -1.29 12.73
N SER A 91 -13.84 -1.57 12.17
CA SER A 91 -13.34 -0.86 10.99
C SER A 91 -14.26 -1.02 9.77
N ALA A 92 -14.80 -2.21 9.55
CA ALA A 92 -15.73 -2.46 8.45
C ALA A 92 -17.07 -1.72 8.64
N VAL A 93 -17.56 -1.66 9.87
CA VAL A 93 -18.78 -0.90 10.22
C VAL A 93 -18.55 0.59 10.02
N ASP A 94 -17.40 1.11 10.45
CA ASP A 94 -17.05 2.53 10.28
C ASP A 94 -17.00 2.92 8.79
N ILE A 95 -16.40 2.07 7.95
CA ILE A 95 -16.37 2.28 6.50
C ILE A 95 -17.78 2.23 5.92
N SER A 96 -18.59 1.26 6.34
CA SER A 96 -19.96 1.09 5.87
C SER A 96 -20.85 2.27 6.25
N ASN A 97 -20.77 2.74 7.49
CA ASN A 97 -21.55 3.88 7.98
C ASN A 97 -21.19 5.17 7.23
N GLY A 98 -19.94 5.32 6.80
CA GLY A 98 -19.49 6.52 6.06
C GLY A 98 -20.02 6.59 4.63
N ARG A 99 -20.17 5.46 3.93
CA ARG A 99 -20.48 5.45 2.49
C ARG A 99 -21.33 4.27 2.02
N ASN A 100 -21.81 3.42 2.92
CA ASN A 100 -22.55 2.20 2.60
C ASN A 100 -21.75 1.24 1.70
N TRP A 101 -20.43 1.15 1.94
CA TRP A 101 -19.49 0.29 1.22
C TRP A 101 -18.79 -0.66 2.19
N THR A 102 -18.37 -1.81 1.69
CA THR A 102 -17.62 -2.80 2.47
C THR A 102 -16.13 -2.72 2.13
N PRO A 103 -15.21 -2.95 3.09
CA PRO A 103 -13.79 -3.06 2.81
C PRO A 103 -13.51 -4.29 1.94
N THR A 104 -12.43 -4.24 1.19
CA THR A 104 -11.99 -5.31 0.29
C THR A 104 -10.58 -5.78 0.56
N HIS A 105 -9.72 -4.92 1.08
CA HIS A 105 -8.29 -5.20 1.25
C HIS A 105 -7.84 -4.91 2.68
N MET A 106 -6.84 -5.69 3.09
CA MET A 106 -6.11 -5.53 4.33
C MET A 106 -4.62 -5.45 4.00
N PHE A 107 -4.01 -4.31 4.28
CA PHE A 107 -2.57 -4.10 4.15
C PHE A 107 -1.92 -4.28 5.51
N VAL A 108 -0.87 -5.05 5.58
CA VAL A 108 -0.19 -5.35 6.86
C VAL A 108 1.32 -5.29 6.73
N SER A 109 1.98 -4.92 7.82
CA SER A 109 3.42 -5.07 7.96
C SER A 109 3.83 -6.55 8.11
N PRO A 110 5.07 -6.94 7.76
CA PRO A 110 5.51 -8.34 7.83
C PRO A 110 5.43 -8.96 9.22
N ASP A 111 5.63 -8.18 10.27
CA ASP A 111 5.51 -8.62 11.66
C ASP A 111 4.07 -8.96 12.04
N VAL A 112 3.10 -8.14 11.64
CA VAL A 112 1.68 -8.43 11.83
C VAL A 112 1.27 -9.66 11.02
N TRP A 113 1.76 -9.80 9.79
CA TRP A 113 1.51 -11.00 9.00
C TRP A 113 2.01 -12.27 9.70
N GLY A 114 3.23 -12.24 10.26
CA GLY A 114 3.79 -13.35 11.02
C GLY A 114 2.95 -13.71 12.25
N GLN A 115 2.39 -12.71 12.91
CA GLN A 115 1.51 -12.92 14.07
C GLN A 115 0.14 -13.47 13.66
N LEU A 116 -0.46 -12.96 12.59
CA LEU A 116 -1.71 -13.51 12.05
C LEU A 116 -1.61 -15.01 11.75
N GLY A 117 -0.46 -15.45 11.23
CA GLY A 117 -0.20 -16.86 10.98
C GLY A 117 -0.02 -17.72 12.25
N GLN A 118 0.36 -17.10 13.35
CA GLN A 118 0.58 -17.77 14.63
C GLN A 118 -0.66 -17.75 15.54
N LEU A 119 -1.70 -16.99 15.18
CA LEU A 119 -2.91 -16.92 16.00
C LEU A 119 -3.58 -18.29 16.10
N ALA A 120 -3.76 -18.74 17.33
CA ALA A 120 -4.43 -19.99 17.64
C ALA A 120 -5.62 -19.74 18.59
N ASP A 121 -6.61 -20.63 18.54
CA ASP A 121 -7.69 -20.65 19.49
C ASP A 121 -7.22 -21.22 20.86
N THR A 122 -8.11 -21.24 21.84
CA THR A 122 -7.82 -21.78 23.17
C THR A 122 -7.45 -23.28 23.17
N THR A 123 -7.71 -23.98 22.07
CA THR A 123 -7.37 -25.40 21.87
C THR A 123 -6.07 -25.60 21.08
N GLY A 124 -5.38 -24.51 20.71
CA GLY A 124 -4.14 -24.54 19.95
C GLY A 124 -4.34 -24.76 18.46
N ARG A 125 -5.55 -24.61 17.93
CA ARG A 125 -5.81 -24.68 16.48
C ARG A 125 -5.56 -23.33 15.85
N PRO A 126 -4.82 -23.26 14.73
CA PRO A 126 -4.65 -22.02 13.99
C PRO A 126 -6.01 -21.44 13.58
N VAL A 127 -6.22 -20.16 13.84
CA VAL A 127 -7.47 -19.46 13.47
C VAL A 127 -7.50 -19.19 11.97
N PHE A 128 -6.35 -18.82 11.41
CA PHE A 128 -6.16 -18.69 9.98
C PHE A 128 -5.22 -19.81 9.51
N PRO A 129 -5.72 -21.03 9.29
CA PRO A 129 -4.90 -22.10 8.79
C PRO A 129 -4.43 -21.70 7.39
N PHE A 130 -3.17 -21.32 7.30
CA PHE A 130 -2.54 -20.94 6.05
C PHE A 130 -3.12 -19.64 5.46
N ILE A 131 -2.51 -18.53 5.82
CA ILE A 131 -2.62 -17.28 5.09
C ILE A 131 -1.88 -17.51 3.76
N GLY A 132 -2.57 -18.10 2.81
CA GLY A 132 -2.04 -18.50 1.51
C GLY A 132 -3.03 -19.36 0.76
N ALA A 133 -2.94 -19.39 -0.54
CA ALA A 133 -3.89 -20.01 -1.43
C ALA A 133 -4.26 -21.46 -1.06
N GLY A 134 -5.50 -21.64 -0.68
CA GLY A 134 -6.26 -22.85 -0.91
C GLY A 134 -5.71 -24.17 -0.40
N LEU A 135 -5.69 -24.39 0.91
CA LEU A 135 -5.64 -25.75 1.42
C LEU A 135 -7.04 -26.21 1.85
N THR A 136 -7.76 -26.77 0.91
CA THR A 136 -8.81 -27.72 1.18
C THR A 136 -8.13 -29.08 1.42
N GLY A 137 -7.57 -29.32 2.59
CA GLY A 137 -6.93 -30.58 2.83
C GLY A 137 -6.73 -30.85 4.31
N GLN A 138 -7.17 -32.00 4.74
CA GLN A 138 -7.08 -32.50 6.12
C GLN A 138 -5.65 -32.77 6.60
N ASN A 139 -4.62 -32.37 5.86
CA ASN A 139 -3.24 -32.62 6.19
C ASN A 139 -2.44 -31.31 6.22
N ALA A 140 -2.66 -30.57 7.29
CA ALA A 140 -2.06 -29.27 7.51
C ALA A 140 -0.54 -29.29 7.67
N LEU A 141 0.07 -30.44 7.88
CA LEU A 141 1.53 -30.57 8.10
C LEU A 141 2.34 -30.81 6.81
N GLY A 142 1.70 -31.09 5.66
CA GLY A 142 2.43 -31.52 4.48
C GLY A 142 2.79 -30.46 3.45
N ASN A 143 2.07 -29.33 3.38
CA ASN A 143 2.22 -28.35 2.30
C ASN A 143 2.14 -26.88 2.73
N ALA A 144 2.40 -26.58 3.99
CA ALA A 144 2.47 -25.20 4.44
C ALA A 144 3.81 -24.59 4.02
N THR A 145 3.83 -23.87 2.94
CA THR A 145 4.92 -22.95 2.63
C THR A 145 4.67 -21.64 3.36
N ALA A 146 5.49 -21.34 4.35
CA ALA A 146 5.49 -20.05 5.05
C ALA A 146 5.82 -18.84 4.14
N SER A 147 5.96 -19.08 2.85
CA SER A 147 6.30 -18.07 1.83
C SER A 147 5.09 -17.46 1.11
N SER A 148 3.87 -17.81 1.50
CA SER A 148 2.69 -17.23 0.88
C SER A 148 2.32 -15.92 1.55
N TRP A 149 2.66 -14.82 0.89
CA TRP A 149 2.32 -13.46 1.29
C TRP A 149 0.87 -13.08 0.94
N ASN A 150 0.15 -13.97 0.30
CA ASN A 150 -1.24 -13.77 -0.11
C ASN A 150 -2.17 -14.61 0.75
N GLY A 151 -3.23 -14.00 1.21
CA GLY A 151 -4.26 -14.66 1.98
C GLY A 151 -5.58 -13.92 1.89
N ASN A 152 -6.60 -14.50 2.47
CA ASN A 152 -7.94 -13.89 2.51
C ASN A 152 -8.54 -13.99 3.91
N PRO A 153 -7.87 -13.45 4.94
CA PRO A 153 -8.39 -13.48 6.30
C PRO A 153 -9.69 -12.67 6.36
N LEU A 154 -10.70 -13.24 6.94
CA LEU A 154 -12.01 -12.58 7.13
C LEU A 154 -12.67 -12.09 5.82
N GLY A 155 -12.33 -12.70 4.67
CA GLY A 155 -12.85 -12.29 3.37
C GLY A 155 -12.17 -11.05 2.78
N LEU A 156 -11.12 -10.51 3.40
CA LEU A 156 -10.33 -9.39 2.92
C LEU A 156 -9.09 -9.90 2.19
N GLN A 157 -8.77 -9.30 1.05
CA GLN A 157 -7.54 -9.62 0.36
C GLN A 157 -6.35 -9.08 1.16
N LEU A 158 -5.48 -9.98 1.61
CA LEU A 158 -4.29 -9.63 2.36
C LEU A 158 -3.18 -9.18 1.40
N VAL A 159 -2.60 -8.02 1.70
CA VAL A 159 -1.40 -7.50 1.04
C VAL A 159 -0.36 -7.22 2.11
N VAL A 160 0.81 -7.82 1.96
CA VAL A 160 1.92 -7.61 2.89
C VAL A 160 2.92 -6.68 2.24
N ASP A 161 3.26 -5.62 2.93
CA ASP A 161 4.21 -4.62 2.46
C ASP A 161 5.27 -4.35 3.53
N SER A 162 6.53 -4.52 3.14
CA SER A 162 7.69 -4.30 4.03
C SER A 162 7.96 -2.83 4.34
N ASN A 163 7.38 -1.91 3.59
CA ASN A 163 7.57 -0.47 3.78
C ASN A 163 6.67 0.10 4.88
N PHE A 164 5.64 -0.65 5.31
CA PHE A 164 4.86 -0.23 6.45
C PHE A 164 5.65 -0.30 7.75
N ALA A 165 5.46 0.72 8.59
CA ALA A 165 5.96 0.69 9.96
C ALA A 165 5.48 -0.58 10.68
N ALA A 166 6.33 -1.13 11.55
CA ALA A 166 5.99 -2.30 12.35
C ALA A 166 4.66 -2.11 13.10
N LYS A 167 3.97 -3.21 13.32
CA LYS A 167 2.69 -3.25 14.06
C LYS A 167 1.54 -2.48 13.37
N THR A 168 1.60 -2.34 12.06
CA THR A 168 0.59 -1.60 11.29
C THR A 168 -0.31 -2.55 10.49
N MET A 169 -1.61 -2.31 10.58
CA MET A 169 -2.63 -2.92 9.77
C MET A 169 -3.56 -1.83 9.23
N ILE A 170 -3.80 -1.82 7.93
CA ILE A 170 -4.72 -0.88 7.29
C ILE A 170 -5.82 -1.67 6.59
N ILE A 171 -7.05 -1.31 6.88
CA ILE A 171 -8.24 -1.86 6.23
C ILE A 171 -8.83 -0.78 5.37
N THR A 172 -9.04 -1.09 4.09
CA THR A 172 -9.56 -0.14 3.12
C THR A 172 -10.34 -0.83 2.01
N ARG A 173 -10.98 -0.02 1.20
CA ARG A 173 -11.60 -0.46 -0.04
C ARG A 173 -10.69 -0.08 -1.22
N VAL A 174 -10.37 -1.07 -2.03
CA VAL A 174 -9.80 -0.91 -3.37
C VAL A 174 -10.85 -1.36 -4.37
N GLY A 175 -11.19 -0.52 -5.32
CA GLY A 175 -12.21 -0.84 -6.31
C GLY A 175 -12.00 -0.05 -7.58
N ALA A 176 -12.37 -0.60 -8.73
CA ALA A 176 -12.30 0.09 -10.00
C ALA A 176 -13.36 1.19 -10.08
N GLY A 177 -12.94 2.43 -10.29
CA GLY A 177 -13.82 3.55 -10.57
C GLY A 177 -13.96 4.57 -9.42
N SER A 178 -15.08 5.28 -9.32
CA SER A 178 -15.31 6.40 -8.41
C SER A 178 -15.35 6.05 -6.91
N GLY A 179 -14.77 4.93 -6.51
CA GLY A 179 -14.84 4.40 -5.17
C GLY A 179 -13.51 4.12 -4.49
N ASP A 180 -12.40 4.55 -5.07
CA ASP A 180 -11.09 4.35 -4.45
C ASP A 180 -10.90 5.32 -3.29
N ALA A 181 -10.42 4.77 -2.17
CA ALA A 181 -10.17 5.58 -0.97
C ALA A 181 -8.88 6.40 -1.08
N PHE A 182 -7.90 5.84 -1.81
CA PHE A 182 -6.58 6.42 -1.99
C PHE A 182 -6.14 6.28 -3.44
N GLU A 183 -5.60 7.33 -4.00
CA GLU A 183 -5.14 7.41 -5.37
C GLU A 183 -3.65 7.74 -5.40
N PHE A 184 -2.91 7.03 -6.24
CA PHE A 184 -1.49 7.22 -6.47
C PHE A 184 -1.26 7.56 -7.94
N TYR A 185 -0.63 8.69 -8.17
CA TYR A 185 -0.31 9.19 -9.49
C TYR A 185 1.20 9.28 -9.66
N GLU A 186 1.71 8.65 -10.70
CA GLU A 186 3.12 8.65 -11.01
C GLU A 186 3.37 9.09 -12.46
N SER A 187 4.43 9.86 -12.66
CA SER A 187 4.91 10.27 -13.96
C SER A 187 6.43 10.11 -14.03
N ILE A 188 6.87 8.95 -14.47
CA ILE A 188 8.29 8.65 -14.64
C ILE A 188 8.82 9.45 -15.83
N ARG A 189 9.89 10.21 -15.61
CA ARG A 189 10.61 10.95 -16.67
C ARG A 189 11.78 10.18 -17.24
N GLY A 190 12.26 9.22 -16.45
CA GLY A 190 13.33 8.32 -16.88
C GLY A 190 14.72 8.88 -16.70
N LEU A 191 15.64 8.31 -17.48
CA LEU A 191 17.06 8.64 -17.41
C LEU A 191 17.37 9.94 -18.14
N GLN A 192 18.15 10.78 -17.47
CA GLN A 192 18.85 11.92 -18.10
C GLN A 192 20.35 11.79 -17.90
N SER A 193 21.13 12.15 -18.88
CA SER A 193 22.59 12.16 -18.77
C SER A 193 23.14 13.48 -19.29
N LEU A 194 24.07 14.05 -18.54
CA LEU A 194 24.76 15.28 -18.88
C LEU A 194 26.28 15.07 -18.78
N GLN A 195 27.02 15.50 -19.79
CA GLN A 195 28.46 15.56 -19.73
C GLN A 195 28.91 16.86 -19.08
N THR A 196 29.89 16.77 -18.19
CA THR A 196 30.50 17.93 -17.52
C THR A 196 31.95 18.06 -18.00
N PRO A 197 32.22 18.87 -19.05
CA PRO A 197 33.54 18.94 -19.68
C PRO A 197 34.66 19.43 -18.72
N SER A 198 34.30 20.26 -17.74
CA SER A 198 35.25 20.79 -16.77
C SER A 198 35.86 19.74 -15.85
N THR A 199 35.17 18.64 -15.62
CA THR A 199 35.60 17.56 -14.70
C THR A 199 35.81 16.23 -15.42
N LEU A 200 35.70 16.21 -16.75
CA LEU A 200 35.64 14.96 -17.55
C LEU A 200 34.70 13.93 -16.93
N GLY A 201 33.57 14.42 -16.41
CA GLY A 201 32.55 13.61 -15.78
C GLY A 201 31.27 13.47 -16.60
N ARG A 202 30.54 12.41 -16.34
CA ARG A 202 29.19 12.20 -16.86
C ARG A 202 28.25 12.01 -15.69
N VAL A 203 27.26 12.90 -15.56
CA VAL A 203 26.19 12.78 -14.57
C VAL A 203 25.03 12.04 -15.19
N MET A 204 24.60 10.99 -14.52
CA MET A 204 23.41 10.23 -14.87
C MET A 204 22.39 10.41 -13.77
N SER A 205 21.16 10.76 -14.10
CA SER A 205 20.07 10.92 -13.16
C SER A 205 18.82 10.21 -13.64
N PHE A 206 18.12 9.60 -12.70
CA PHE A 206 16.79 9.04 -12.93
C PHE A 206 15.79 9.80 -12.05
N HIS A 207 14.68 10.24 -12.61
CA HIS A 207 13.68 10.99 -11.85
C HIS A 207 12.25 10.76 -12.33
N GLY A 208 11.33 11.04 -11.44
CA GLY A 208 9.90 11.06 -11.70
C GLY A 208 9.16 11.99 -10.74
N PHE A 209 7.91 12.21 -11.05
CA PHE A 209 6.98 12.97 -10.22
C PHE A 209 5.92 12.03 -9.67
N VAL A 210 5.70 12.13 -8.36
CA VAL A 210 4.72 11.34 -7.65
C VAL A 210 3.75 12.27 -6.95
N SER A 211 2.49 11.89 -6.91
CA SER A 211 1.45 12.60 -6.18
C SER A 211 0.49 11.58 -5.59
N THR A 212 0.10 11.77 -4.34
CA THR A 212 -0.83 10.89 -3.64
C THR A 212 -2.04 11.69 -3.17
N PHE A 213 -3.20 11.11 -3.25
CA PHE A 213 -4.44 11.75 -2.86
C PHE A 213 -5.35 10.78 -2.12
N ALA A 214 -5.70 11.12 -0.88
CA ALA A 214 -6.74 10.40 -0.13
C ALA A 214 -8.11 10.97 -0.52
N ALA A 215 -8.75 10.35 -1.50
CA ALA A 215 -10.05 10.80 -2.00
C ALA A 215 -11.13 10.69 -0.93
N ILE A 216 -11.09 9.64 -0.12
CA ILE A 216 -12.06 9.39 0.94
C ILE A 216 -11.31 8.88 2.20
N PRO A 217 -10.71 9.78 3.00
CA PRO A 217 -9.91 9.37 4.17
C PRO A 217 -10.67 8.51 5.17
N GLY A 218 -11.99 8.73 5.31
CA GLY A 218 -12.83 7.93 6.20
C GLY A 218 -12.96 6.45 5.82
N MET A 219 -12.52 6.05 4.64
CA MET A 219 -12.51 4.65 4.18
C MET A 219 -11.15 3.97 4.36
N ILE A 220 -10.19 4.67 4.91
CA ILE A 220 -8.87 4.13 5.24
C ILE A 220 -8.80 4.03 6.76
N ARG A 221 -8.84 2.82 7.29
CA ARG A 221 -8.85 2.56 8.73
C ARG A 221 -7.57 1.89 9.16
N LYS A 222 -6.93 2.47 10.18
CA LYS A 222 -5.70 1.94 10.76
C LYS A 222 -5.97 1.26 12.08
N ILE A 223 -5.48 0.04 12.23
CA ILE A 223 -5.39 -0.69 13.47
C ILE A 223 -3.91 -0.80 13.81
N THR A 224 -3.54 -0.41 15.01
CA THR A 224 -2.17 -0.53 15.51
C THR A 224 -2.12 -1.65 16.54
N GLN A 225 -1.08 -2.47 16.49
CA GLN A 225 -0.87 -3.48 17.50
C GLN A 225 -0.22 -2.85 18.75
N ALA A 226 -0.69 -3.25 19.92
CA ALA A 226 -0.14 -2.82 21.21
C ALA A 226 1.32 -3.26 21.43
#